data_894b2988cbf09b289f6cfad09cb4dd7c
#
_entry.id   894b2988cbf09b289f6cfad09cb4dd7c
#
_cell.length_a   1.000
_cell.length_b   1.000
_cell.length_c   1.000
_cell.angle_alpha   90.00
_cell.angle_beta   90.00
_cell.angle_gamma   90.00
#
_symmetry.space_group_name_H-M   'P 1'
#
loop_
_entity.id
_entity.type
_entity.pdbx_description
1 polymer ?
#
loop_
_entity_poly.entity_id
_entity_poly.type
_entity_poly.pdbx_seq_one_letter_code
_entity_poly.pdbx_strand_id
1 'polypeptide(L)'
;MTGVVEAKMQNEDLWQFISHLSTSVKTVNVNTINRFALPVTEVSQNDNFVFYTSDAVKLASGATLSAFDLRVNKKPNSKVLFAFDYAGQCVSLGEVRQHYAKMDITDTPRGHSVHEVTSHTAAIGDGQEVTFSFAETNPDCLSSVVITREK
;
A
#
# COMPACT_ATOMS: atom_id res chain seq x y z
N MET A 1 -17.42 -2.83 -15.26
CA MET A 1 -17.73 -1.89 -14.23
C MET A 1 -17.43 -2.46 -12.87
N THR A 2 -16.86 -1.70 -12.11
CA THR A 2 -16.36 -2.12 -10.83
C THR A 2 -17.12 -1.49 -9.68
N GLY A 3 -18.32 -0.99 -9.99
CA GLY A 3 -19.06 -0.08 -9.16
C GLY A 3 -19.24 -0.48 -7.71
N VAL A 4 -19.53 -1.76 -7.43
CA VAL A 4 -19.76 -2.19 -6.05
C VAL A 4 -18.49 -2.07 -5.23
N VAL A 5 -17.37 -2.59 -5.74
CA VAL A 5 -16.09 -2.54 -5.02
C VAL A 5 -15.58 -1.11 -4.92
N GLU A 6 -15.62 -0.38 -6.03
CA GLU A 6 -15.18 1.02 -6.03
C GLU A 6 -16.03 1.89 -5.09
N ALA A 7 -17.34 1.72 -5.11
CA ALA A 7 -18.22 2.48 -4.23
C ALA A 7 -17.90 2.19 -2.77
N LYS A 8 -17.64 0.93 -2.43
CA LYS A 8 -17.28 0.55 -1.08
C LYS A 8 -15.94 1.18 -0.67
N MET A 9 -14.94 1.13 -1.56
CA MET A 9 -13.63 1.72 -1.29
C MET A 9 -13.73 3.23 -1.11
N GLN A 10 -14.53 3.91 -1.93
CA GLN A 10 -14.72 5.35 -1.85
C GLN A 10 -15.37 5.81 -0.55
N ASN A 11 -16.09 4.91 0.14
CA ASN A 11 -16.73 5.23 1.42
C ASN A 11 -15.83 4.95 2.62
N GLU A 12 -14.62 4.45 2.39
CA GLU A 12 -13.70 4.12 3.46
C GLU A 12 -12.74 5.26 3.74
N ASP A 13 -12.22 5.29 4.97
CA ASP A 13 -11.07 6.15 5.27
C ASP A 13 -9.78 5.38 4.93
N LEU A 14 -8.65 6.07 5.05
CA LEU A 14 -7.34 5.47 4.74
C LEU A 14 -7.07 4.20 5.56
N TRP A 15 -7.43 4.21 6.83
CA TRP A 15 -7.11 3.11 7.75
C TRP A 15 -7.93 1.86 7.43
N GLN A 16 -9.19 2.05 7.11
CA GLN A 16 -10.05 0.97 6.63
C GLN A 16 -9.54 0.40 5.31
N PHE A 17 -9.13 1.27 4.40
CA PHE A 17 -8.57 0.84 3.12
C PHE A 17 -7.33 -0.02 3.34
N ILE A 18 -6.38 0.46 4.16
CA ILE A 18 -5.15 -0.29 4.46
C ILE A 18 -5.48 -1.64 5.10
N SER A 19 -6.43 -1.67 6.02
CA SER A 19 -6.83 -2.92 6.67
C SER A 19 -7.42 -3.92 5.67
N HIS A 20 -8.30 -3.47 4.80
CA HIS A 20 -8.89 -4.33 3.76
C HIS A 20 -7.82 -4.87 2.81
N LEU A 21 -6.93 -4.00 2.36
CA LEU A 21 -5.90 -4.42 1.41
C LEU A 21 -4.86 -5.31 2.09
N SER A 22 -4.56 -5.09 3.37
CA SER A 22 -3.67 -5.98 4.13
C SER A 22 -4.22 -7.39 4.18
N THR A 23 -5.53 -7.53 4.41
CA THR A 23 -6.19 -8.84 4.41
C THR A 23 -6.11 -9.49 3.03
N SER A 24 -6.32 -8.71 1.99
CA SER A 24 -6.26 -9.20 0.61
C SER A 24 -4.84 -9.64 0.23
N VAL A 25 -3.85 -8.86 0.60
CA VAL A 25 -2.42 -9.18 0.38
C VAL A 25 -2.04 -10.48 1.09
N LYS A 26 -2.60 -10.73 2.26
CA LYS A 26 -2.30 -11.92 3.04
C LYS A 26 -2.58 -13.21 2.29
N THR A 27 -3.60 -13.23 1.44
CA THR A 27 -4.08 -14.46 0.81
C THR A 27 -3.94 -14.50 -0.70
N VAL A 28 -3.61 -13.38 -1.35
CA VAL A 28 -3.60 -13.31 -2.81
C VAL A 28 -2.49 -14.18 -3.41
N ASN A 29 -2.80 -14.79 -4.57
CA ASN A 29 -1.80 -15.36 -5.46
C ASN A 29 -2.25 -15.12 -6.89
N VAL A 30 -1.42 -15.49 -7.88
CA VAL A 30 -1.74 -15.18 -9.27
C VAL A 30 -3.03 -15.87 -9.74
N ASN A 31 -3.40 -16.99 -9.12
CA ASN A 31 -4.64 -17.70 -9.50
C ASN A 31 -5.89 -17.09 -8.87
N THR A 32 -5.74 -16.28 -7.83
CA THR A 32 -6.87 -15.66 -7.12
C THR A 32 -6.88 -14.15 -7.28
N ILE A 33 -6.17 -13.63 -8.26
CA ILE A 33 -6.03 -12.18 -8.45
C ILE A 33 -7.38 -11.49 -8.66
N ASN A 34 -8.34 -12.19 -9.25
CA ASN A 34 -9.68 -11.63 -9.47
C ASN A 34 -10.46 -11.43 -8.17
N ARG A 35 -9.98 -11.96 -7.05
CA ARG A 35 -10.59 -11.79 -5.73
C ARG A 35 -9.90 -10.71 -4.90
N PHE A 36 -8.86 -10.10 -5.46
CA PHE A 36 -8.18 -9.01 -4.75
C PHE A 36 -9.17 -7.89 -4.46
N ALA A 37 -9.04 -7.25 -3.30
CA ALA A 37 -10.01 -6.26 -2.83
C ALA A 37 -10.12 -5.02 -3.73
N LEU A 38 -9.16 -4.83 -4.61
CA LEU A 38 -9.13 -3.72 -5.56
C LEU A 38 -9.05 -4.32 -6.97
N PRO A 39 -9.84 -3.83 -7.95
CA PRO A 39 -9.72 -4.30 -9.33
C PRO A 39 -8.34 -3.94 -9.87
N VAL A 40 -7.62 -4.93 -10.38
CA VAL A 40 -6.27 -4.73 -10.90
C VAL A 40 -6.13 -5.30 -12.29
N THR A 41 -5.18 -4.75 -13.05
CA THR A 41 -4.88 -5.15 -14.41
C THR A 41 -3.41 -5.52 -14.51
N GLU A 42 -3.12 -6.67 -15.10
CA GLU A 42 -1.74 -7.08 -15.33
C GLU A 42 -1.08 -6.16 -16.35
N VAL A 43 0.12 -5.69 -16.05
CA VAL A 43 0.88 -4.81 -16.94
C VAL A 43 2.18 -5.43 -17.43
N SER A 44 2.76 -6.35 -16.67
CA SER A 44 3.98 -7.06 -17.08
C SER A 44 4.22 -8.25 -16.17
N GLN A 45 5.25 -9.04 -16.49
CA GLN A 45 5.72 -10.10 -15.61
C GLN A 45 7.17 -10.42 -15.93
N ASN A 46 7.84 -11.04 -14.97
CA ASN A 46 9.17 -11.60 -15.18
C ASN A 46 9.14 -13.06 -14.71
N ASP A 47 10.30 -13.67 -14.51
CA ASP A 47 10.38 -15.09 -14.13
C ASP A 47 9.74 -15.37 -12.77
N ASN A 48 9.72 -14.39 -11.88
CA ASN A 48 9.31 -14.59 -10.49
C ASN A 48 8.01 -13.90 -10.12
N PHE A 49 7.66 -12.80 -10.79
CA PHE A 49 6.53 -11.96 -10.39
C PHE A 49 5.64 -11.59 -11.54
N VAL A 50 4.36 -11.39 -11.22
CA VAL A 50 3.41 -10.72 -12.11
C VAL A 50 3.14 -9.33 -11.52
N PHE A 51 3.12 -8.31 -12.36
CA PHE A 51 2.95 -6.91 -11.96
C PHE A 51 1.59 -6.42 -12.41
N TYR A 52 0.87 -5.79 -11.47
CA TYR A 52 -0.49 -5.28 -11.70
C TYR A 52 -0.57 -3.81 -11.31
N THR A 53 -1.50 -3.11 -11.94
CA THR A 53 -1.84 -1.74 -11.57
C THR A 53 -3.34 -1.59 -11.40
N SER A 54 -3.77 -0.44 -10.92
CA SER A 54 -5.18 -0.12 -10.73
C SER A 54 -5.40 1.37 -10.97
N ASP A 55 -6.65 1.73 -11.24
CA ASP A 55 -7.04 3.13 -11.33
C ASP A 55 -6.98 3.80 -9.97
N ALA A 56 -6.82 5.12 -9.97
CA ALA A 56 -6.83 5.90 -8.74
C ALA A 56 -8.14 5.73 -7.98
N VAL A 57 -8.05 5.76 -6.65
CA VAL A 57 -9.20 5.64 -5.76
C VAL A 57 -9.33 6.92 -4.95
N LYS A 58 -10.55 7.47 -4.87
CA LYS A 58 -10.83 8.61 -4.01
C LYS A 58 -11.50 8.12 -2.73
N LEU A 59 -10.94 8.53 -1.60
CA LEU A 59 -11.46 8.14 -0.30
C LEU A 59 -12.59 9.08 0.15
N ALA A 60 -13.29 8.70 1.22
CA ALA A 60 -14.37 9.50 1.79
C ALA A 60 -13.92 10.91 2.17
N SER A 61 -12.66 11.06 2.61
CA SER A 61 -12.09 12.35 2.99
C SER A 61 -11.79 13.26 1.80
N GLY A 62 -11.86 12.74 0.58
CA GLY A 62 -11.43 13.44 -0.62
C GLY A 62 -9.98 13.17 -1.01
N ALA A 63 -9.23 12.44 -0.17
CA ALA A 63 -7.88 12.05 -0.51
C ALA A 63 -7.86 11.11 -1.70
N THR A 64 -6.79 11.15 -2.49
CA THR A 64 -6.62 10.30 -3.66
C THR A 64 -5.47 9.33 -3.42
N LEU A 65 -5.74 8.05 -3.69
CA LEU A 65 -4.72 7.00 -3.70
C LEU A 65 -4.44 6.66 -5.16
N SER A 66 -3.17 6.61 -5.53
CA SER A 66 -2.79 6.45 -6.92
C SER A 66 -1.47 5.70 -7.05
N ALA A 67 -1.03 5.51 -8.30
CA ALA A 67 0.23 4.83 -8.61
C ALA A 67 0.28 3.44 -7.97
N PHE A 68 -0.84 2.72 -8.04
CA PHE A 68 -0.91 1.38 -7.47
C PHE A 68 0.06 0.43 -8.16
N ASP A 69 0.82 -0.30 -7.36
CA ASP A 69 1.81 -1.26 -7.82
C ASP A 69 1.63 -2.53 -6.98
N LEU A 70 1.08 -3.55 -7.61
CA LEU A 70 0.91 -4.85 -6.95
C LEU A 70 1.83 -5.86 -7.62
N ARG A 71 2.70 -6.47 -6.83
CA ARG A 71 3.64 -7.50 -7.30
C ARG A 71 3.34 -8.79 -6.58
N VAL A 72 2.95 -9.81 -7.33
CA VAL A 72 2.59 -11.11 -6.78
C VAL A 72 3.57 -12.16 -7.30
N ASN A 73 4.21 -12.87 -6.38
CA ASN A 73 5.13 -13.95 -6.75
C ASN A 73 4.34 -15.06 -7.43
N LYS A 74 4.89 -15.62 -8.50
CA LYS A 74 4.25 -16.70 -9.25
C LYS A 74 4.12 -17.97 -8.42
N LYS A 75 5.00 -18.14 -7.42
CA LYS A 75 4.92 -19.24 -6.47
C LYS A 75 3.85 -18.92 -5.43
N PRO A 76 2.85 -19.79 -5.25
CA PRO A 76 1.80 -19.55 -4.25
C PRO A 76 2.36 -19.40 -2.85
N ASN A 77 1.70 -18.56 -2.04
CA ASN A 77 2.07 -18.31 -0.64
C ASN A 77 3.49 -17.75 -0.48
N SER A 78 3.95 -17.01 -1.48
CA SER A 78 5.26 -16.37 -1.46
C SER A 78 5.10 -14.85 -1.41
N LYS A 79 6.15 -14.14 -1.73
CA LYS A 79 6.21 -12.67 -1.54
C LYS A 79 5.16 -11.92 -2.34
N VAL A 80 4.58 -10.91 -1.70
CA VAL A 80 3.66 -9.95 -2.33
C VAL A 80 4.05 -8.56 -1.86
N LEU A 81 4.00 -7.59 -2.76
CA LEU A 81 4.17 -6.19 -2.43
C LEU A 81 3.02 -5.41 -3.05
N PHE A 82 2.38 -4.56 -2.25
CA PHE A 82 1.33 -3.66 -2.71
C PHE A 82 1.66 -2.25 -2.25
N ALA A 83 1.84 -1.34 -3.19
CA ALA A 83 2.24 0.02 -2.89
C ALA A 83 1.30 1.03 -3.54
N PHE A 84 1.15 2.17 -2.91
CA PHE A 84 0.39 3.28 -3.50
C PHE A 84 0.87 4.61 -2.94
N ASP A 85 0.60 5.68 -3.68
CA ASP A 85 0.86 7.05 -3.25
C ASP A 85 -0.39 7.64 -2.62
N TYR A 86 -0.18 8.51 -1.64
CA TYR A 86 -1.23 9.23 -0.96
C TYR A 86 -1.13 10.72 -1.30
N ALA A 87 -2.26 11.33 -1.67
CA ALA A 87 -2.36 12.77 -1.86
C ALA A 87 -3.67 13.25 -1.27
N GLY A 88 -3.60 14.35 -0.51
CA GLY A 88 -4.79 14.89 0.12
C GLY A 88 -4.42 15.61 1.41
N GLN A 89 -5.37 15.65 2.33
CA GLN A 89 -5.16 16.25 3.62
C GLN A 89 -3.99 15.58 4.32
N CYS A 90 -3.11 16.36 4.94
CA CYS A 90 -1.91 15.82 5.58
C CYS A 90 -2.24 14.78 6.63
N VAL A 91 -1.61 13.61 6.52
CA VAL A 91 -1.66 12.59 7.55
C VAL A 91 -0.31 12.61 8.24
N SER A 92 -0.28 12.96 9.52
CA SER A 92 0.95 13.10 10.29
C SER A 92 1.45 11.76 10.78
N LEU A 93 2.74 11.71 11.16
CA LEU A 93 3.30 10.54 11.81
C LEU A 93 2.55 10.23 13.12
N GLY A 94 2.12 11.26 13.84
CA GLY A 94 1.32 11.08 15.06
C GLY A 94 0.02 10.33 14.79
N GLU A 95 -0.67 10.69 13.71
CA GLU A 95 -1.88 9.97 13.30
C GLU A 95 -1.58 8.52 12.94
N VAL A 96 -0.50 8.28 12.19
CA VAL A 96 -0.11 6.91 11.85
C VAL A 96 0.15 6.10 13.11
N ARG A 97 0.81 6.69 14.09
CA ARG A 97 1.11 6.00 15.36
C ARG A 97 -0.12 5.68 16.19
N GLN A 98 -1.22 6.39 15.99
CA GLN A 98 -2.47 6.07 16.65
C GLN A 98 -3.06 4.75 16.14
N HIS A 99 -2.75 4.38 14.90
CA HIS A 99 -3.24 3.15 14.28
C HIS A 99 -2.20 2.04 14.27
N TYR A 100 -0.91 2.39 14.27
CA TYR A 100 0.20 1.44 14.23
C TYR A 100 1.25 1.90 15.24
N ALA A 101 1.00 1.57 16.51
CA ALA A 101 1.77 2.14 17.62
C ALA A 101 3.23 1.72 17.63
N LYS A 102 3.53 0.51 17.16
CA LYS A 102 4.89 -0.03 17.17
C LYS A 102 5.46 -0.05 15.77
N MET A 103 6.29 0.93 15.48
CA MET A 103 6.94 1.02 14.17
C MET A 103 8.43 1.28 14.38
N ASP A 104 9.25 0.74 13.46
CA ASP A 104 10.67 1.01 13.41
C ASP A 104 10.96 1.89 12.19
N ILE A 105 11.94 2.77 12.32
CA ILE A 105 12.43 3.52 11.16
C ILE A 105 13.27 2.56 10.32
N THR A 106 12.86 2.36 9.07
CA THR A 106 13.49 1.38 8.19
C THR A 106 14.24 2.02 7.03
N ASP A 107 14.02 3.31 6.77
CA ASP A 107 14.78 4.05 5.77
C ASP A 107 14.78 5.53 6.12
N THR A 108 15.88 6.21 5.79
CA THR A 108 16.03 7.65 6.01
C THR A 108 16.71 8.28 4.81
N PRO A 109 16.49 9.59 4.55
CA PRO A 109 17.17 10.28 3.47
C PRO A 109 18.68 10.23 3.62
N ARG A 110 19.38 10.05 2.49
CA ARG A 110 20.83 9.96 2.46
C ARG A 110 21.48 11.12 1.70
N GLY A 111 20.67 12.11 1.32
CA GLY A 111 21.18 13.29 0.63
C GLY A 111 21.43 13.11 -0.84
N HIS A 112 20.91 12.04 -1.44
CA HIS A 112 21.13 11.73 -2.85
C HIS A 112 20.06 12.30 -3.79
N SER A 113 18.87 12.58 -3.26
CA SER A 113 17.73 13.00 -4.08
C SER A 113 16.68 13.67 -3.21
N VAL A 114 15.95 14.63 -3.80
CA VAL A 114 14.78 15.25 -3.14
C VAL A 114 13.61 14.28 -3.05
N HIS A 115 13.68 13.15 -3.74
CA HIS A 115 12.62 12.13 -3.72
C HIS A 115 12.81 11.07 -2.64
N GLU A 116 13.85 11.21 -1.85
CA GLU A 116 14.08 10.27 -0.74
C GLU A 116 13.02 10.44 0.34
N VAL A 117 12.81 9.38 1.10
CA VAL A 117 11.76 9.33 2.12
C VAL A 117 12.32 8.85 3.45
N THR A 118 11.61 9.17 4.53
CA THR A 118 11.77 8.48 5.80
C THR A 118 10.63 7.46 5.90
N SER A 119 10.98 6.21 6.14
CA SER A 119 10.02 5.12 6.17
C SER A 119 9.93 4.52 7.57
N HIS A 120 8.70 4.27 8.00
CA HIS A 120 8.38 3.65 9.28
C HIS A 120 7.60 2.37 9.00
N THR A 121 8.06 1.25 9.54
CA THR A 121 7.46 -0.06 9.25
C THR A 121 6.89 -0.68 10.50
N ALA A 122 5.66 -1.17 10.39
CA ALA A 122 4.96 -1.92 11.43
C ALA A 122 4.77 -3.36 11.00
N ALA A 123 5.12 -4.30 11.86
CA ALA A 123 4.76 -5.71 11.67
C ALA A 123 3.30 -5.88 12.06
N ILE A 124 2.53 -6.54 11.21
CA ILE A 124 1.10 -6.75 11.46
C ILE A 124 0.72 -8.23 11.57
N GLY A 125 1.73 -9.10 11.74
CA GLY A 125 1.53 -10.52 11.97
C GLY A 125 1.66 -11.35 10.71
N ASP A 126 1.89 -12.64 10.88
CA ASP A 126 1.93 -13.63 9.78
C ASP A 126 2.90 -13.29 8.65
N GLY A 127 4.02 -12.63 8.97
CA GLY A 127 5.01 -12.26 7.97
C GLY A 127 4.60 -11.06 7.13
N GLN A 128 3.61 -10.30 7.57
CA GLN A 128 3.18 -9.08 6.90
C GLN A 128 3.71 -7.84 7.58
N GLU A 129 3.95 -6.80 6.76
CA GLU A 129 4.36 -5.49 7.24
C GLU A 129 3.63 -4.40 6.46
N VAL A 130 3.46 -3.25 7.12
CA VAL A 130 2.99 -2.04 6.48
C VAL A 130 4.04 -0.96 6.71
N THR A 131 4.46 -0.31 5.62
CA THR A 131 5.47 0.75 5.66
C THR A 131 4.82 2.07 5.25
N PHE A 132 5.02 3.09 6.08
CA PHE A 132 4.53 4.46 5.84
C PHE A 132 5.72 5.35 5.53
N SER A 133 5.68 6.04 4.40
CA SER A 133 6.81 6.85 3.94
C SER A 133 6.42 8.32 3.88
N PHE A 134 7.33 9.17 4.37
CA PHE A 134 7.17 10.62 4.44
C PHE A 134 8.29 11.23 3.61
N ALA A 135 7.94 12.02 2.61
CA ALA A 135 8.92 12.59 1.70
C ALA A 135 9.80 13.62 2.42
N GLU A 136 11.08 13.66 2.06
CA GLU A 136 12.00 14.65 2.63
C GLU A 136 11.52 16.08 2.38
N THR A 137 10.88 16.33 1.24
CA THR A 137 10.37 17.64 0.88
C THR A 137 9.16 18.06 1.72
N ASN A 138 8.49 17.09 2.36
CA ASN A 138 7.34 17.37 3.23
C ASN A 138 7.29 16.29 4.32
N PRO A 139 8.25 16.32 5.27
CA PRO A 139 8.45 15.22 6.21
C PRO A 139 7.34 15.02 7.23
N ASP A 140 6.45 16.01 7.36
CA ASP A 140 5.36 15.90 8.34
C ASP A 140 4.12 15.21 7.79
N CYS A 141 4.08 14.95 6.48
CA CYS A 141 2.88 14.41 5.84
C CYS A 141 3.19 13.11 5.10
N LEU A 142 2.30 12.14 5.25
CA LEU A 142 2.40 10.85 4.58
C LEU A 142 2.40 11.03 3.06
N SER A 143 3.29 10.34 2.36
CA SER A 143 3.33 10.37 0.90
C SER A 143 3.03 9.02 0.24
N SER A 144 3.37 7.91 0.88
CA SER A 144 3.11 6.59 0.29
C SER A 144 3.00 5.50 1.35
N VAL A 145 2.41 4.39 0.95
CA VAL A 145 2.22 3.23 1.81
C VAL A 145 2.61 1.97 1.02
N VAL A 146 3.29 1.05 1.69
CA VAL A 146 3.62 -0.26 1.12
C VAL A 146 3.16 -1.34 2.08
N ILE A 147 2.43 -2.31 1.55
CA ILE A 147 1.98 -3.48 2.32
C ILE A 147 2.67 -4.69 1.73
N THR A 148 3.31 -5.49 2.57
CA THR A 148 4.07 -6.66 2.09
C THR A 148 3.65 -7.93 2.81
N ARG A 149 3.91 -9.04 2.10
CA ARG A 149 3.86 -10.38 2.66
C ARG A 149 5.17 -11.05 2.26
N GLU A 150 5.94 -11.54 3.25
CA GLU A 150 7.27 -12.07 2.98
C GLU A 150 7.25 -13.54 2.60
N LYS A 151 6.16 -14.22 2.81
CA LYS A 151 6.07 -15.60 2.32
C LYS A 151 4.66 -16.13 2.29
#